data_ee45579eeb5530293f4bd55080b412e8
#
_entry.id   ee45579eeb5530293f4bd55080b412e8
#
_cell.length_a   1.000
_cell.length_b   1.000
_cell.length_c   1.000
_cell.angle_alpha   90.00
_cell.angle_beta   90.00
_cell.angle_gamma   90.00
#
_symmetry.space_group_name_H-M   'P 1'
#
loop_
_entity.id
_entity.type
_entity.pdbx_description
1 polymer ?
#
loop_
_entity_poly.entity_id
_entity_poly.type
_entity_poly.pdbx_seq_one_letter_code
_entity_poly.pdbx_strand_id
1 'polypeptide(L)'
;MLTGDFGVSYNMYKDMPVSSLVGSAAKISFLYGLSAVVIGGILGTLLGVFAALHKNTIWDTLATVISVIGVSVPSFVFAMMILILFASTLHIFPTQYSSMNPIGSSIMPVMALSAGVIANVARFTSTELVSVINSEYMTLAEAKGLDSKTLIFKHALRNALIPVVTILGPILVNLMTGTMVVEKICGVPGLGKLLINSILSNDVNIILACSFLYAAMYIVMMLIIDVSYG
;
A
#
# COMPACT_ATOMS: atom_id res chain seq x y z
N MET A 1 -25.43 14.02 7.66
CA MET A 1 -24.05 13.48 7.50
C MET A 1 -23.52 12.85 8.79
N LEU A 2 -23.55 13.52 9.94
CA LEU A 2 -23.11 12.94 11.22
C LEU A 2 -23.97 11.74 11.68
N THR A 3 -25.17 11.61 11.19
CA THR A 3 -26.09 10.49 11.42
C THR A 3 -25.89 9.31 10.45
N GLY A 4 -24.93 9.39 9.52
CA GLY A 4 -24.72 8.39 8.47
C GLY A 4 -25.71 8.45 7.31
N ASP A 5 -26.62 9.41 7.31
CA ASP A 5 -27.53 9.65 6.19
C ASP A 5 -26.90 10.66 5.21
N PHE A 6 -26.59 10.19 4.01
CA PHE A 6 -26.05 10.97 2.90
C PHE A 6 -27.06 11.21 1.79
N GLY A 7 -28.33 10.85 2.04
CA GLY A 7 -29.39 10.97 1.04
C GLY A 7 -29.30 9.93 -0.08
N VAL A 8 -29.85 10.28 -1.23
CA VAL A 8 -29.86 9.43 -2.43
C VAL A 8 -29.02 10.03 -3.55
N SER A 9 -28.53 9.18 -4.44
CA SER A 9 -27.86 9.61 -5.67
C SER A 9 -28.86 10.24 -6.64
N TYR A 10 -28.51 11.39 -7.21
CA TYR A 10 -29.41 12.09 -8.15
C TYR A 10 -29.13 11.78 -9.61
N ASN A 11 -27.85 11.64 -9.96
CA ASN A 11 -27.43 11.57 -11.37
C ASN A 11 -26.86 10.22 -11.77
N MET A 12 -26.02 9.60 -10.92
CA MET A 12 -25.27 8.42 -11.29
C MET A 12 -26.04 7.11 -11.06
N TYR A 13 -26.67 6.98 -9.89
CA TYR A 13 -27.46 5.80 -9.47
C TYR A 13 -28.79 6.26 -8.92
N LYS A 14 -29.61 6.80 -9.79
CA LYS A 14 -30.84 7.48 -9.47
C LYS A 14 -31.64 6.78 -8.37
N ASP A 15 -31.97 7.54 -7.32
CA ASP A 15 -32.74 7.12 -6.15
C ASP A 15 -32.10 6.03 -5.26
N MET A 16 -30.86 5.63 -5.53
CA MET A 16 -30.16 4.68 -4.65
C MET A 16 -29.58 5.38 -3.40
N PRO A 17 -29.69 4.75 -2.22
CA PRO A 17 -29.08 5.28 -1.00
C PRO A 17 -27.56 5.40 -1.14
N VAL A 18 -27.03 6.60 -0.93
CA VAL A 18 -25.58 6.89 -1.07
C VAL A 18 -24.75 6.09 -0.06
N SER A 19 -25.28 5.87 1.16
CA SER A 19 -24.59 5.09 2.20
C SER A 19 -24.27 3.66 1.76
N SER A 20 -25.15 3.00 1.00
CA SER A 20 -24.91 1.64 0.49
C SER A 20 -23.85 1.61 -0.61
N LEU A 21 -23.87 2.61 -1.51
CA LEU A 21 -22.88 2.74 -2.59
C LEU A 21 -21.48 2.99 -2.03
N VAL A 22 -21.37 3.95 -1.13
CA VAL A 22 -20.10 4.34 -0.51
C VAL A 22 -19.56 3.24 0.40
N GLY A 23 -20.43 2.57 1.19
CA GLY A 23 -20.01 1.47 2.06
C GLY A 23 -19.46 0.27 1.32
N SER A 24 -20.09 -0.14 0.20
CA SER A 24 -19.59 -1.24 -0.64
C SER A 24 -18.27 -0.89 -1.32
N ALA A 25 -18.14 0.32 -1.86
CA ALA A 25 -16.92 0.80 -2.49
C ALA A 25 -15.76 0.95 -1.50
N ALA A 26 -16.04 1.45 -0.28
CA ALA A 26 -15.05 1.58 0.80
C ALA A 26 -14.42 0.24 1.19
N LYS A 27 -15.24 -0.79 1.34
CA LYS A 27 -14.77 -2.15 1.65
C LYS A 27 -13.79 -2.66 0.60
N ILE A 28 -14.07 -2.42 -0.67
CA ILE A 28 -13.20 -2.84 -1.78
C ILE A 28 -11.87 -2.08 -1.72
N SER A 29 -11.90 -0.75 -1.67
CA SER A 29 -10.67 0.06 -1.58
C SER A 29 -9.80 -0.31 -0.37
N PHE A 30 -10.43 -0.54 0.80
CA PHE A 30 -9.72 -0.98 1.99
C PHE A 30 -9.03 -2.34 1.80
N LEU A 31 -9.73 -3.32 1.23
CA LEU A 31 -9.15 -4.65 0.95
C LEU A 31 -7.96 -4.57 -0.01
N TYR A 32 -8.05 -3.73 -1.05
CA TYR A 32 -6.95 -3.54 -2.00
C TYR A 32 -5.75 -2.84 -1.34
N GLY A 33 -5.99 -1.78 -0.58
CA GLY A 33 -4.95 -1.08 0.19
C GLY A 33 -4.26 -2.00 1.20
N LEU A 34 -5.04 -2.75 1.97
CA LEU A 34 -4.53 -3.71 2.96
C LEU A 34 -3.71 -4.82 2.29
N SER A 35 -4.22 -5.40 1.19
CA SER A 35 -3.51 -6.44 0.43
C SER A 35 -2.18 -5.91 -0.10
N ALA A 36 -2.15 -4.69 -0.63
CA ALA A 36 -0.94 -4.06 -1.13
C ALA A 36 0.09 -3.80 -0.01
N VAL A 37 -0.37 -3.36 1.17
CA VAL A 37 0.51 -3.14 2.33
C VAL A 37 1.08 -4.46 2.86
N VAL A 38 0.27 -5.50 2.97
CA VAL A 38 0.72 -6.82 3.45
C VAL A 38 1.75 -7.42 2.49
N ILE A 39 1.42 -7.49 1.20
CA ILE A 39 2.33 -8.04 0.18
C ILE A 39 3.59 -7.17 0.08
N GLY A 40 3.41 -5.85 -0.02
CA GLY A 40 4.50 -4.90 -0.13
C GLY A 40 5.38 -4.87 1.12
N GLY A 41 4.80 -4.98 2.30
CA GLY A 41 5.50 -5.07 3.57
C GLY A 41 6.38 -6.31 3.67
N ILE A 42 5.83 -7.48 3.34
CA ILE A 42 6.59 -8.75 3.36
C ILE A 42 7.72 -8.71 2.34
N LEU A 43 7.41 -8.44 1.07
CA LEU A 43 8.42 -8.44 0.00
C LEU A 43 9.45 -7.33 0.19
N GLY A 44 9.02 -6.14 0.61
CA GLY A 44 9.92 -5.02 0.90
C GLY A 44 10.87 -5.33 2.07
N THR A 45 10.36 -5.93 3.15
CA THR A 45 11.20 -6.37 4.26
C THR A 45 12.24 -7.39 3.82
N LEU A 46 11.86 -8.42 3.05
CA LEU A 46 12.78 -9.42 2.55
C LEU A 46 13.86 -8.80 1.66
N LEU A 47 13.50 -7.92 0.74
CA LEU A 47 14.45 -7.19 -0.12
C LEU A 47 15.35 -6.26 0.70
N GLY A 48 14.82 -5.55 1.69
CA GLY A 48 15.59 -4.67 2.56
C GLY A 48 16.60 -5.42 3.43
N VAL A 49 16.22 -6.56 3.98
CA VAL A 49 17.12 -7.45 4.72
C VAL A 49 18.23 -7.97 3.80
N PHE A 50 17.86 -8.43 2.60
CA PHE A 50 18.82 -8.89 1.62
C PHE A 50 19.86 -7.79 1.27
N ALA A 51 19.40 -6.58 1.01
CA ALA A 51 20.25 -5.42 0.70
C ALA A 51 21.17 -5.07 1.88
N ALA A 52 20.65 -5.05 3.12
CA ALA A 52 21.43 -4.74 4.31
C ALA A 52 22.55 -5.77 4.57
N LEU A 53 22.27 -7.06 4.38
CA LEU A 53 23.25 -8.13 4.56
C LEU A 53 24.35 -8.15 3.48
N HIS A 54 24.08 -7.54 2.33
CA HIS A 54 25.04 -7.42 1.22
C HIS A 54 25.51 -5.96 1.05
N LYS A 55 25.60 -5.22 2.15
CA LYS A 55 25.98 -3.80 2.16
C LYS A 55 27.30 -3.56 1.42
N ASN A 56 27.37 -2.46 0.64
CA ASN A 56 28.52 -2.07 -0.18
C ASN A 56 28.87 -3.07 -1.32
N THR A 57 27.95 -3.94 -1.71
CA THR A 57 28.10 -4.81 -2.89
C THR A 57 27.22 -4.34 -4.04
N ILE A 58 27.36 -4.97 -5.22
CA ILE A 58 26.50 -4.73 -6.37
C ILE A 58 25.00 -4.98 -6.04
N TRP A 59 24.71 -5.92 -5.16
CA TRP A 59 23.37 -6.28 -4.74
C TRP A 59 22.68 -5.17 -3.91
N ASP A 60 23.43 -4.50 -3.03
CA ASP A 60 22.95 -3.33 -2.31
C ASP A 60 22.64 -2.18 -3.28
N THR A 61 23.56 -1.95 -4.23
CA THR A 61 23.36 -0.92 -5.26
C THR A 61 22.11 -1.20 -6.11
N LEU A 62 21.93 -2.45 -6.59
CA LEU A 62 20.75 -2.84 -7.38
C LEU A 62 19.45 -2.70 -6.57
N ALA A 63 19.43 -3.17 -5.33
CA ALA A 63 18.26 -3.04 -4.46
C ALA A 63 17.91 -1.56 -4.21
N THR A 64 18.91 -0.72 -4.00
CA THR A 64 18.75 0.71 -3.82
C THR A 64 18.20 1.38 -5.09
N VAL A 65 18.76 1.09 -6.27
CA VAL A 65 18.29 1.64 -7.54
C VAL A 65 16.84 1.23 -7.81
N ILE A 66 16.50 -0.05 -7.62
CA ILE A 66 15.11 -0.55 -7.79
C ILE A 66 14.17 0.18 -6.82
N SER A 67 14.58 0.35 -5.57
CA SER A 67 13.77 1.06 -4.56
C SER A 67 13.59 2.54 -4.92
N VAL A 68 14.64 3.23 -5.39
CA VAL A 68 14.54 4.62 -5.82
C VAL A 68 13.58 4.76 -7.01
N ILE A 69 13.69 3.90 -8.02
CA ILE A 69 12.76 3.89 -9.15
C ILE A 69 11.34 3.62 -8.66
N GLY A 70 11.15 2.63 -7.79
CA GLY A 70 9.83 2.27 -7.26
C GLY A 70 9.14 3.36 -6.44
N VAL A 71 9.91 4.21 -5.73
CA VAL A 71 9.37 5.38 -5.00
C VAL A 71 9.12 6.56 -5.95
N SER A 72 9.96 6.73 -6.98
CA SER A 72 9.89 7.87 -7.89
C SER A 72 8.76 7.76 -8.93
N VAL A 73 8.39 6.53 -9.31
CA VAL A 73 7.35 6.29 -10.32
C VAL A 73 5.97 6.29 -9.65
N PRO A 74 5.03 7.15 -10.09
CA PRO A 74 3.67 7.15 -9.54
C PRO A 74 2.97 5.80 -9.72
N SER A 75 2.18 5.37 -8.74
CA SER A 75 1.49 4.07 -8.72
C SER A 75 0.60 3.83 -9.95
N PHE A 76 -0.03 4.89 -10.48
CA PHE A 76 -0.86 4.77 -11.68
C PHE A 76 -0.04 4.50 -12.94
N VAL A 77 1.19 5.00 -13.03
CA VAL A 77 2.12 4.69 -14.15
C VAL A 77 2.52 3.22 -14.07
N PHE A 78 2.85 2.72 -12.87
CA PHE A 78 3.06 1.28 -12.67
C PHE A 78 1.85 0.46 -13.07
N ALA A 79 0.63 0.88 -12.68
CA ALA A 79 -0.60 0.20 -13.08
C ALA A 79 -0.74 0.12 -14.61
N MET A 80 -0.47 1.23 -15.31
CA MET A 80 -0.52 1.24 -16.78
C MET A 80 0.54 0.34 -17.41
N MET A 81 1.78 0.37 -16.90
CA MET A 81 2.86 -0.50 -17.39
C MET A 81 2.54 -1.99 -17.19
N ILE A 82 2.07 -2.38 -16.01
CA ILE A 82 1.66 -3.74 -15.70
C ILE A 82 0.49 -4.17 -16.58
N LEU A 83 -0.51 -3.30 -16.78
CA LEU A 83 -1.66 -3.56 -17.62
C LEU A 83 -1.26 -3.78 -19.09
N ILE A 84 -0.41 -2.92 -19.63
CA ILE A 84 0.09 -3.07 -21.01
C ILE A 84 0.88 -4.38 -21.15
N LEU A 85 1.80 -4.65 -20.22
CA LEU A 85 2.66 -5.83 -20.31
C LEU A 85 1.87 -7.14 -20.11
N PHE A 86 1.15 -7.26 -19.01
CA PHE A 86 0.56 -8.55 -18.60
C PHE A 86 -0.85 -8.79 -19.16
N ALA A 87 -1.63 -7.74 -19.39
CA ALA A 87 -2.98 -7.90 -19.92
C ALA A 87 -3.03 -7.71 -21.44
N SER A 88 -2.40 -6.66 -21.98
CA SER A 88 -2.51 -6.34 -23.41
C SER A 88 -1.51 -7.13 -24.27
N THR A 89 -0.26 -7.32 -23.80
CA THR A 89 0.79 -7.99 -24.59
C THR A 89 0.85 -9.49 -24.31
N LEU A 90 0.90 -9.88 -23.03
CA LEU A 90 1.05 -11.29 -22.64
C LEU A 90 -0.29 -12.03 -22.49
N HIS A 91 -1.41 -11.31 -22.39
CA HIS A 91 -2.77 -11.83 -22.20
C HIS A 91 -2.91 -12.80 -21.01
N ILE A 92 -2.11 -12.60 -19.94
CA ILE A 92 -2.11 -13.45 -18.75
C ILE A 92 -3.25 -13.06 -17.80
N PHE A 93 -3.52 -11.76 -17.65
CA PHE A 93 -4.56 -11.24 -16.77
C PHE A 93 -5.61 -10.44 -17.53
N PRO A 94 -6.85 -10.32 -17.00
CA PRO A 94 -7.89 -9.49 -17.61
C PRO A 94 -7.52 -8.00 -17.51
N THR A 95 -7.85 -7.22 -18.53
CA THR A 95 -7.59 -5.77 -18.60
C THR A 95 -8.41 -4.94 -17.61
N GLN A 96 -9.56 -5.45 -17.21
CA GLN A 96 -10.52 -4.77 -16.32
C GLN A 96 -10.98 -5.71 -15.21
N TYR A 97 -11.40 -5.12 -14.09
CA TYR A 97 -12.03 -5.87 -13.01
C TYR A 97 -13.28 -6.60 -13.51
N SER A 98 -13.40 -7.86 -13.11
CA SER A 98 -14.54 -8.72 -13.43
C SER A 98 -15.11 -9.33 -12.15
N SER A 99 -16.41 -9.18 -11.93
CA SER A 99 -17.12 -9.83 -10.84
C SER A 99 -17.20 -11.37 -10.98
N MET A 100 -17.03 -11.89 -12.20
CA MET A 100 -16.98 -13.35 -12.46
C MET A 100 -15.63 -13.95 -12.06
N ASN A 101 -14.54 -13.16 -12.10
CA ASN A 101 -13.21 -13.56 -11.66
C ASN A 101 -12.58 -12.47 -10.80
N PRO A 102 -13.10 -12.23 -9.58
CA PRO A 102 -12.65 -11.14 -8.75
C PRO A 102 -11.19 -11.27 -8.32
N ILE A 103 -10.72 -12.49 -8.04
CA ILE A 103 -9.33 -12.72 -7.62
C ILE A 103 -8.37 -12.47 -8.78
N GLY A 104 -8.58 -13.08 -9.94
CA GLY A 104 -7.68 -12.91 -11.09
C GLY A 104 -7.60 -11.46 -11.58
N SER A 105 -8.73 -10.73 -11.54
CA SER A 105 -8.78 -9.32 -11.95
C SER A 105 -8.24 -8.34 -10.88
N SER A 106 -8.04 -8.81 -9.63
CA SER A 106 -7.46 -8.01 -8.55
C SER A 106 -5.93 -8.05 -8.51
N ILE A 107 -5.31 -9.03 -9.14
CA ILE A 107 -3.85 -9.23 -9.07
C ILE A 107 -3.09 -8.00 -9.57
N MET A 108 -3.42 -7.51 -10.76
CA MET A 108 -2.71 -6.37 -11.34
C MET A 108 -2.82 -5.06 -10.54
N PRO A 109 -4.04 -4.60 -10.11
CA PRO A 109 -4.14 -3.42 -9.28
C PRO A 109 -3.39 -3.57 -7.94
N VAL A 110 -3.45 -4.75 -7.31
CA VAL A 110 -2.71 -5.00 -6.06
C VAL A 110 -1.19 -4.98 -6.32
N MET A 111 -0.70 -5.61 -7.38
CA MET A 111 0.72 -5.53 -7.76
C MET A 111 1.18 -4.08 -7.99
N ALA A 112 0.39 -3.28 -8.70
CA ALA A 112 0.71 -1.88 -8.96
C ALA A 112 0.80 -1.06 -7.67
N LEU A 113 -0.13 -1.24 -6.76
CA LEU A 113 -0.15 -0.57 -5.46
C LEU A 113 0.99 -1.06 -4.55
N SER A 114 1.31 -2.37 -4.60
CA SER A 114 2.38 -2.97 -3.79
C SER A 114 3.77 -2.48 -4.21
N ALA A 115 4.00 -2.11 -5.46
CA ALA A 115 5.32 -1.72 -5.97
C ALA A 115 5.93 -0.55 -5.17
N GLY A 116 5.16 0.51 -4.93
CA GLY A 116 5.59 1.64 -4.11
C GLY A 116 5.81 1.26 -2.64
N VAL A 117 4.99 0.36 -2.10
CA VAL A 117 5.14 -0.16 -0.72
C VAL A 117 6.43 -0.96 -0.61
N ILE A 118 6.68 -1.90 -1.54
CA ILE A 118 7.91 -2.71 -1.60
C ILE A 118 9.13 -1.79 -1.59
N ALA A 119 9.15 -0.78 -2.44
CA ALA A 119 10.27 0.14 -2.57
C ALA A 119 10.52 0.95 -1.29
N ASN A 120 9.48 1.50 -0.68
CA ASN A 120 9.59 2.26 0.57
C ASN A 120 10.06 1.37 1.72
N VAL A 121 9.41 0.21 1.90
CA VAL A 121 9.73 -0.72 2.99
C VAL A 121 11.12 -1.32 2.82
N ALA A 122 11.54 -1.68 1.61
CA ALA A 122 12.86 -2.23 1.36
C ALA A 122 13.97 -1.24 1.72
N ARG A 123 13.82 0.02 1.28
CA ARG A 123 14.77 1.08 1.61
C ARG A 123 14.83 1.34 3.11
N PHE A 124 13.68 1.43 3.76
CA PHE A 124 13.60 1.70 5.19
C PHE A 124 14.18 0.53 6.00
N THR A 125 13.80 -0.70 5.68
CA THR A 125 14.32 -1.91 6.34
C THR A 125 15.84 -2.02 6.20
N SER A 126 16.39 -1.74 5.01
CA SER A 126 17.84 -1.79 4.80
C SER A 126 18.54 -0.74 5.66
N THR A 127 18.02 0.48 5.74
CA THR A 127 18.60 1.56 6.54
C THR A 127 18.58 1.21 8.04
N GLU A 128 17.43 0.76 8.55
CA GLU A 128 17.25 0.42 9.96
C GLU A 128 18.14 -0.78 10.35
N LEU A 129 18.16 -1.81 9.53
CA LEU A 129 18.97 -3.01 9.82
C LEU A 129 20.46 -2.70 9.83
N VAL A 130 20.96 -1.89 8.90
CA VAL A 130 22.36 -1.44 8.89
C VAL A 130 22.67 -0.59 10.13
N SER A 131 21.78 0.31 10.52
CA SER A 131 21.93 1.12 11.74
C SER A 131 22.02 0.25 12.99
N VAL A 132 21.15 -0.73 13.11
CA VAL A 132 21.14 -1.67 14.24
C VAL A 132 22.38 -2.54 14.28
N ILE A 133 22.83 -3.09 13.15
CA ILE A 133 24.05 -3.92 13.08
C ILE A 133 25.27 -3.14 13.57
N ASN A 134 25.35 -1.84 13.26
CA ASN A 134 26.47 -1.00 13.66
C ASN A 134 26.33 -0.38 15.07
N SER A 135 25.35 -0.77 15.85
CA SER A 135 25.13 -0.21 17.19
C SER A 135 26.05 -0.84 18.25
N GLU A 136 26.30 -0.09 19.32
CA GLU A 136 27.20 -0.53 20.42
C GLU A 136 26.73 -1.83 21.08
N TYR A 137 25.42 -2.03 21.23
CA TYR A 137 24.91 -3.28 21.85
C TYR A 137 25.14 -4.51 20.98
N MET A 138 25.20 -4.36 19.66
CA MET A 138 25.56 -5.45 18.75
C MET A 138 27.05 -5.81 18.87
N THR A 139 27.92 -4.81 18.96
CA THR A 139 29.34 -5.00 19.25
C THR A 139 29.57 -5.72 20.59
N LEU A 140 28.80 -5.35 21.62
CA LEU A 140 28.84 -6.03 22.91
C LEU A 140 28.37 -7.49 22.83
N ALA A 141 27.32 -7.75 22.05
CA ALA A 141 26.79 -9.09 21.86
C ALA A 141 27.79 -10.00 21.09
N GLU A 142 28.50 -9.44 20.10
CA GLU A 142 29.57 -10.11 19.40
C GLU A 142 30.75 -10.42 20.31
N ALA A 143 31.15 -9.46 21.15
CA ALA A 143 32.23 -9.66 22.15
C ALA A 143 31.89 -10.74 23.20
N LYS A 144 30.58 -11.03 23.44
CA LYS A 144 30.11 -12.14 24.27
C LYS A 144 30.15 -13.51 23.57
N GLY A 145 30.60 -13.56 22.31
CA GLY A 145 30.82 -14.81 21.57
C GLY A 145 29.53 -15.34 20.89
N LEU A 146 28.53 -14.51 20.67
CA LEU A 146 27.33 -14.92 19.91
C LEU A 146 27.71 -15.11 18.42
N ASP A 147 27.17 -16.16 17.81
CA ASP A 147 27.38 -16.44 16.40
C ASP A 147 26.64 -15.43 15.51
N SER A 148 27.17 -15.17 14.31
CA SER A 148 26.63 -14.17 13.38
C SER A 148 25.17 -14.38 13.00
N LYS A 149 24.70 -15.64 12.91
CA LYS A 149 23.29 -15.92 12.60
C LYS A 149 22.37 -15.48 13.75
N THR A 150 22.72 -15.81 14.98
CA THR A 150 21.99 -15.39 16.18
C THR A 150 22.00 -13.88 16.31
N LEU A 151 23.14 -13.22 16.07
CA LEU A 151 23.26 -11.75 16.08
C LEU A 151 22.28 -11.11 15.08
N ILE A 152 22.26 -11.58 13.83
CA ILE A 152 21.43 -10.99 12.77
C ILE A 152 19.96 -11.31 12.99
N PHE A 153 19.58 -12.58 13.09
CA PHE A 153 18.16 -12.96 13.05
C PHE A 153 17.43 -12.77 14.38
N LYS A 154 18.10 -12.94 15.52
CA LYS A 154 17.47 -12.83 16.83
C LYS A 154 17.61 -11.45 17.46
N HIS A 155 18.71 -10.74 17.21
CA HIS A 155 18.96 -9.43 17.82
C HIS A 155 18.77 -8.29 16.84
N ALA A 156 19.48 -8.26 15.71
CA ALA A 156 19.41 -7.13 14.78
C ALA A 156 18.04 -7.02 14.10
N LEU A 157 17.56 -8.10 13.50
CA LEU A 157 16.31 -8.08 12.72
C LEU A 157 15.10 -7.75 13.61
N ARG A 158 15.03 -8.32 14.81
CA ARG A 158 13.92 -8.03 15.72
C ARG A 158 13.81 -6.53 16.06
N ASN A 159 14.95 -5.88 16.33
CA ASN A 159 14.97 -4.47 16.67
C ASN A 159 14.72 -3.58 15.43
N ALA A 160 15.29 -3.95 14.29
CA ALA A 160 15.09 -3.21 13.03
C ALA A 160 13.65 -3.28 12.50
N LEU A 161 12.90 -4.36 12.81
CA LEU A 161 11.51 -4.52 12.35
C LEU A 161 10.51 -3.65 13.10
N ILE A 162 10.79 -3.22 14.34
CA ILE A 162 9.87 -2.36 15.10
C ILE A 162 9.53 -1.09 14.32
N PRO A 163 10.51 -0.24 13.94
CA PRO A 163 10.20 0.95 13.14
C PRO A 163 9.67 0.64 11.74
N VAL A 164 10.02 -0.53 11.17
CA VAL A 164 9.49 -0.97 9.85
C VAL A 164 7.98 -1.24 9.93
N VAL A 165 7.52 -1.97 10.93
CA VAL A 165 6.06 -2.20 11.12
C VAL A 165 5.33 -0.88 11.35
N THR A 166 5.96 0.03 12.04
CA THR A 166 5.44 1.36 12.36
C THR A 166 5.11 2.19 11.11
N ILE A 167 5.97 2.18 10.09
CA ILE A 167 5.72 2.94 8.85
C ILE A 167 4.58 2.36 7.99
N LEU A 168 4.18 1.09 8.19
CA LEU A 168 3.11 0.48 7.40
C LEU A 168 1.76 1.16 7.62
N GLY A 169 1.52 1.71 8.81
CA GLY A 169 0.31 2.46 9.12
C GLY A 169 0.15 3.72 8.24
N PRO A 170 1.08 4.69 8.29
CA PRO A 170 1.06 5.84 7.38
C PRO A 170 1.02 5.47 5.89
N ILE A 171 1.71 4.40 5.48
CA ILE A 171 1.65 3.91 4.10
C ILE A 171 0.23 3.46 3.73
N LEU A 172 -0.46 2.72 4.62
CA LEU A 172 -1.85 2.30 4.39
C LEU A 172 -2.78 3.51 4.23
N VAL A 173 -2.65 4.51 5.09
CA VAL A 173 -3.41 5.76 5.00
C VAL A 173 -3.20 6.46 3.66
N ASN A 174 -1.95 6.60 3.23
CA ASN A 174 -1.60 7.19 1.95
C ASN A 174 -2.15 6.40 0.76
N LEU A 175 -2.14 5.07 0.84
CA LEU A 175 -2.72 4.22 -0.19
C LEU A 175 -4.23 4.40 -0.29
N MET A 176 -4.95 4.56 0.82
CA MET A 176 -6.40 4.75 0.80
C MET A 176 -6.82 5.99 -0.02
N THR A 177 -5.99 7.04 -0.01
CA THR A 177 -6.22 8.23 -0.85
C THR A 177 -5.61 8.11 -2.25
N GLY A 178 -4.51 7.36 -2.39
CA GLY A 178 -3.77 7.19 -3.65
C GLY A 178 -4.30 6.11 -4.60
N THR A 179 -5.24 5.26 -4.16
CA THR A 179 -5.80 4.19 -5.00
C THR A 179 -6.72 4.69 -6.12
N MET A 180 -7.24 5.92 -6.04
CA MET A 180 -8.26 6.48 -6.94
C MET A 180 -7.97 6.25 -8.42
N VAL A 181 -6.76 6.62 -8.84
CA VAL A 181 -6.38 6.54 -10.26
C VAL A 181 -6.17 5.09 -10.70
N VAL A 182 -5.56 4.26 -9.85
CA VAL A 182 -5.37 2.83 -10.13
C VAL A 182 -6.71 2.11 -10.23
N GLU A 183 -7.65 2.39 -9.32
CA GLU A 183 -9.01 1.84 -9.35
C GLU A 183 -9.75 2.23 -10.63
N LYS A 184 -9.59 3.49 -11.08
CA LYS A 184 -10.22 3.98 -12.32
C LYS A 184 -9.61 3.28 -13.54
N ILE A 185 -8.29 3.14 -13.61
CA ILE A 185 -7.58 2.50 -14.73
C ILE A 185 -7.94 1.02 -14.83
N CYS A 186 -7.90 0.30 -13.71
CA CYS A 186 -8.17 -1.14 -13.67
C CYS A 186 -9.66 -1.48 -13.59
N GLY A 187 -10.54 -0.49 -13.52
CA GLY A 187 -12.00 -0.67 -13.46
C GLY A 187 -12.51 -1.21 -12.13
N VAL A 188 -11.70 -1.20 -11.07
CA VAL A 188 -12.07 -1.69 -9.73
C VAL A 188 -13.21 -0.83 -9.16
N PRO A 189 -14.31 -1.43 -8.65
CA PRO A 189 -15.47 -0.69 -8.13
C PRO A 189 -15.22 -0.18 -6.68
N GLY A 190 -14.13 0.55 -6.48
CA GLY A 190 -13.75 1.12 -5.20
C GLY A 190 -14.19 2.58 -5.05
N LEU A 191 -13.86 3.16 -3.87
CA LEU A 191 -14.20 4.54 -3.50
C LEU A 191 -13.62 5.57 -4.46
N GLY A 192 -12.40 5.38 -4.92
CA GLY A 192 -11.73 6.30 -5.83
C GLY A 192 -12.41 6.36 -7.19
N LYS A 193 -12.75 5.20 -7.77
CA LYS A 193 -13.52 5.12 -9.00
C LYS A 193 -14.91 5.73 -8.83
N LEU A 194 -15.58 5.45 -7.69
CA LEU A 194 -16.88 6.02 -7.38
C LEU A 194 -16.82 7.54 -7.31
N LEU A 195 -15.84 8.11 -6.59
CA LEU A 195 -15.63 9.54 -6.47
C LEU A 195 -15.34 10.19 -7.83
N ILE A 196 -14.44 9.67 -8.64
CA ILE A 196 -14.12 10.22 -9.96
C ILE A 196 -15.37 10.22 -10.85
N ASN A 197 -16.11 9.11 -10.87
CA ASN A 197 -17.33 9.02 -11.69
C ASN A 197 -18.44 9.95 -11.21
N SER A 198 -18.59 10.15 -9.89
CA SER A 198 -19.59 11.08 -9.33
C SER A 198 -19.25 12.54 -9.64
N ILE A 199 -17.94 12.90 -9.70
CA ILE A 199 -17.51 14.23 -10.16
C ILE A 199 -17.89 14.43 -11.63
N LEU A 200 -17.61 13.45 -12.48
CA LEU A 200 -17.91 13.52 -13.92
C LEU A 200 -19.41 13.58 -14.21
N SER A 201 -20.24 12.97 -13.35
CA SER A 201 -21.71 12.98 -13.46
C SER A 201 -22.39 14.09 -12.64
N ASN A 202 -21.61 14.94 -11.96
CA ASN A 202 -22.12 16.00 -11.06
C ASN A 202 -23.07 15.49 -9.96
N ASP A 203 -22.80 14.29 -9.39
CA ASP A 203 -23.58 13.73 -8.29
C ASP A 203 -23.03 14.20 -6.94
N VAL A 204 -23.53 15.35 -6.49
CA VAL A 204 -23.02 16.06 -5.31
C VAL A 204 -23.12 15.21 -4.03
N ASN A 205 -24.18 14.43 -3.85
CA ASN A 205 -24.38 13.63 -2.65
C ASN A 205 -23.31 12.53 -2.52
N ILE A 206 -22.97 11.85 -3.61
CA ILE A 206 -21.89 10.85 -3.61
C ILE A 206 -20.53 11.54 -3.40
N ILE A 207 -20.27 12.69 -4.05
CA ILE A 207 -19.01 13.43 -3.87
C ILE A 207 -18.79 13.78 -2.39
N LEU A 208 -19.82 14.37 -1.75
CA LEU A 208 -19.74 14.75 -0.34
C LEU A 208 -19.54 13.54 0.58
N ALA A 209 -20.29 12.45 0.33
CA ALA A 209 -20.17 11.23 1.11
C ALA A 209 -18.78 10.57 0.99
N CYS A 210 -18.25 10.46 -0.23
CA CYS A 210 -16.90 9.93 -0.46
C CYS A 210 -15.84 10.81 0.22
N SER A 211 -15.94 12.13 0.06
CA SER A 211 -14.97 13.07 0.68
C SER A 211 -15.01 13.00 2.20
N PHE A 212 -16.20 12.95 2.79
CA PHE A 212 -16.38 12.78 4.22
C PHE A 212 -15.79 11.47 4.71
N LEU A 213 -16.04 10.36 4.00
CA LEU A 213 -15.53 9.06 4.38
C LEU A 213 -14.00 8.99 4.27
N TYR A 214 -13.39 9.54 3.22
CA TYR A 214 -11.94 9.63 3.11
C TYR A 214 -11.34 10.40 4.29
N ALA A 215 -11.91 11.55 4.65
CA ALA A 215 -11.46 12.33 5.79
C ALA A 215 -11.62 11.55 7.11
N ALA A 216 -12.76 10.91 7.32
CA ALA A 216 -13.02 10.10 8.51
C ALA A 216 -12.05 8.91 8.62
N MET A 217 -11.86 8.17 7.53
CA MET A 217 -10.91 7.03 7.49
C MET A 217 -9.47 7.50 7.76
N TYR A 218 -9.06 8.63 7.18
CA TYR A 218 -7.75 9.21 7.45
C TYR A 218 -7.55 9.52 8.93
N ILE A 219 -8.50 10.23 9.54
CA ILE A 219 -8.44 10.63 10.96
C ILE A 219 -8.41 9.39 11.87
N VAL A 220 -9.30 8.43 11.63
CA VAL A 220 -9.37 7.18 12.43
C VAL A 220 -8.08 6.39 12.33
N MET A 221 -7.52 6.25 11.12
CA MET A 221 -6.27 5.53 10.94
C MET A 221 -5.09 6.24 11.59
N MET A 222 -5.00 7.57 11.48
CA MET A 222 -3.96 8.35 12.16
C MET A 222 -4.08 8.23 13.68
N LEU A 223 -5.31 8.27 14.22
CA LEU A 223 -5.55 8.06 15.66
C LEU A 223 -5.10 6.66 16.12
N ILE A 224 -5.39 5.61 15.34
CA ILE A 224 -4.95 4.23 15.66
C ILE A 224 -3.42 4.16 15.68
N ILE A 225 -2.77 4.81 14.71
CA ILE A 225 -1.31 4.88 14.63
C ILE A 225 -0.76 5.61 15.87
N ASP A 226 -1.26 6.79 16.19
CA ASP A 226 -0.80 7.60 17.33
C ASP A 226 -0.97 6.85 18.66
N VAL A 227 -2.11 6.18 18.86
CA VAL A 227 -2.34 5.34 20.05
C VAL A 227 -1.42 4.12 20.09
N SER A 228 -1.00 3.59 18.95
CA SER A 228 -0.05 2.47 18.89
C SER A 228 1.39 2.85 19.24
N TYR A 229 1.71 4.15 19.21
CA TYR A 229 3.03 4.68 19.60
C TYR A 229 3.12 5.10 21.06
N GLY A 230 2.01 5.32 21.75
CA GLY A 230 1.96 5.69 23.16
C GLY A 230 1.97 4.50 24.06
#